data_8d22ca1213995bc622707df6f47d5f94
#
_entry.id   8d22ca1213995bc622707df6f47d5f94
#
_cell.length_a   1.000
_cell.length_b   1.000
_cell.length_c   1.000
_cell.angle_alpha   90.00
_cell.angle_beta   90.00
_cell.angle_gamma   90.00
#
_symmetry.space_group_name_H-M   'P 1'
#
loop_
_entity.id
_entity.type
_entity.pdbx_description
1 polymer ?
#
loop_
_entity_poly.entity_id
_entity_poly.type
_entity_poly.pdbx_seq_one_letter_code
_entity_poly.pdbx_strand_id
1 'polypeptide(L)'
;MAQKRDYYEVLGVSKTASADEIKSAYRKLALKWHPDRWVNGTDAEKKTAEENFKEAAEAYSVLSDADKRAKYDQFGFAGEQMGGGAGGFDFGGMDINDFLRNIFGGGFGFDFSGFGGSSSGNSQVRTSRGRDIRTSVKLTLEEIAKGCTKEVTIERNRACTECGGKGAKNSSDIRTCSTCQGSGQIRQTTRGMFGIQSVISACPTCGGEGKIISNPCRRCNGTGLERKRETVKVTIPAGVEEGMQLTVRGEGHAAMHGGTNGDLLVVIKEEAHSQLQRDGNNLFHTRIISVMDAMLGCEVSVPCLDGSYKVKVEPGTQSGTVVKLKGKGLPSVQGYGRGIGDLYVKFLVWIPHKLSRSEKEMLETLRHNTSFSPDLTREDKNTFDKVKNIF
;
A
#
# COMPACT_ATOMS: atom_id res chain seq x y z
N MET A 1 -17.85 42.20 15.76
CA MET A 1 -16.66 41.55 15.25
C MET A 1 -16.01 40.84 16.41
N ALA A 2 -15.93 39.51 16.39
CA ALA A 2 -15.29 38.73 17.44
C ALA A 2 -13.78 39.10 17.46
N GLN A 3 -13.27 39.47 18.60
CA GLN A 3 -11.87 39.84 18.80
C GLN A 3 -11.04 38.56 18.66
N LYS A 4 -10.13 38.47 17.67
CA LYS A 4 -9.23 37.32 17.50
C LYS A 4 -8.37 37.16 18.76
N ARG A 5 -8.24 35.92 19.27
CA ARG A 5 -7.42 35.59 20.43
C ARG A 5 -5.93 35.61 20.05
N ASP A 6 -5.03 35.98 20.98
CA ASP A 6 -3.59 35.96 20.78
C ASP A 6 -3.14 34.51 20.40
N TYR A 7 -2.31 34.34 19.37
CA TYR A 7 -1.85 33.06 18.90
C TYR A 7 -1.08 32.25 19.94
N TYR A 8 -0.38 32.93 20.87
CA TYR A 8 0.25 32.26 22.00
C TYR A 8 -0.76 31.71 22.99
N GLU A 9 -1.85 32.46 23.23
CA GLU A 9 -2.96 31.99 24.06
C GLU A 9 -3.73 30.85 23.43
N VAL A 10 -3.93 30.88 22.11
CA VAL A 10 -4.60 29.78 21.34
C VAL A 10 -3.82 28.47 21.46
N LEU A 11 -2.49 28.53 21.36
CA LEU A 11 -1.65 27.33 21.52
C LEU A 11 -1.36 27.00 23.00
N GLY A 12 -1.66 27.90 23.94
CA GLY A 12 -1.39 27.73 25.37
C GLY A 12 0.10 27.69 25.70
N VAL A 13 0.90 28.51 25.00
CA VAL A 13 2.36 28.61 25.20
C VAL A 13 2.77 30.03 25.56
N SER A 14 3.93 30.23 26.19
CA SER A 14 4.46 31.56 26.48
C SER A 14 4.98 32.25 25.21
N LYS A 15 5.05 33.58 25.24
CA LYS A 15 5.66 34.39 24.15
C LYS A 15 7.14 34.08 23.94
N THR A 16 7.80 33.48 24.92
CA THR A 16 9.21 33.07 24.89
C THR A 16 9.39 31.60 24.51
N ALA A 17 8.30 30.88 24.16
CA ALA A 17 8.35 29.44 23.82
C ALA A 17 9.25 29.17 22.63
N SER A 18 9.99 28.08 22.72
CA SER A 18 10.82 27.56 21.63
C SER A 18 9.97 26.97 20.47
N ALA A 19 10.56 26.84 19.31
CA ALA A 19 9.89 26.23 18.15
C ALA A 19 9.39 24.80 18.44
N ASP A 20 10.13 24.04 19.23
CA ASP A 20 9.74 22.67 19.62
C ASP A 20 8.57 22.65 20.60
N GLU A 21 8.50 23.59 21.52
CA GLU A 21 7.35 23.75 22.42
C GLU A 21 6.09 24.16 21.67
N ILE A 22 6.18 25.12 20.75
CA ILE A 22 5.09 25.52 19.86
C ILE A 22 4.57 24.32 19.05
N LYS A 23 5.47 23.54 18.47
CA LYS A 23 5.15 22.32 17.70
C LYS A 23 4.48 21.25 18.56
N SER A 24 4.98 21.06 19.78
CA SER A 24 4.41 20.09 20.72
C SER A 24 3.01 20.49 21.19
N ALA A 25 2.79 21.77 21.47
CA ALA A 25 1.49 22.33 21.87
C ALA A 25 0.46 22.18 20.74
N TYR A 26 0.84 22.54 19.51
CA TYR A 26 -0.02 22.36 18.35
C TYR A 26 -0.43 20.89 18.15
N ARG A 27 0.52 19.93 18.25
CA ARG A 27 0.20 18.50 18.11
C ARG A 27 -0.83 18.03 19.14
N LYS A 28 -0.71 18.49 20.39
CA LYS A 28 -1.68 18.15 21.45
C LYS A 28 -3.08 18.68 21.12
N LEU A 29 -3.17 19.93 20.64
CA LEU A 29 -4.44 20.55 20.27
C LEU A 29 -5.04 19.92 19.03
N ALA A 30 -4.22 19.63 18.00
CA ALA A 30 -4.66 18.95 16.78
C ALA A 30 -5.22 17.56 17.07
N LEU A 31 -4.60 16.79 17.95
CA LEU A 31 -5.13 15.50 18.40
C LEU A 31 -6.41 15.63 19.24
N LYS A 32 -6.52 16.68 20.04
CA LYS A 32 -7.69 16.92 20.90
C LYS A 32 -8.93 17.33 20.08
N TRP A 33 -8.75 18.19 19.10
CA TRP A 33 -9.83 18.79 18.32
C TRP A 33 -9.95 18.18 16.90
N HIS A 34 -9.32 17.00 16.65
CA HIS A 34 -9.41 16.31 15.35
C HIS A 34 -10.85 15.93 15.04
N PRO A 35 -11.35 16.23 13.80
CA PRO A 35 -12.73 15.95 13.41
C PRO A 35 -13.16 14.49 13.66
N ASP A 36 -12.26 13.50 13.41
CA ASP A 36 -12.55 12.08 13.59
C ASP A 36 -12.90 11.68 15.04
N ARG A 37 -12.45 12.45 16.02
CA ARG A 37 -12.81 12.21 17.43
C ARG A 37 -14.20 12.68 17.79
N TRP A 38 -14.74 13.61 17.01
CA TRP A 38 -16.03 14.25 17.26
C TRP A 38 -17.12 13.79 16.30
N VAL A 39 -16.89 12.73 15.49
CA VAL A 39 -17.88 12.17 14.55
C VAL A 39 -19.20 11.84 15.24
N ASN A 40 -19.15 11.34 16.48
CA ASN A 40 -20.32 10.97 17.29
C ASN A 40 -20.83 12.09 18.22
N GLY A 41 -20.21 13.30 18.18
CA GLY A 41 -20.62 14.44 18.98
C GLY A 41 -21.84 15.16 18.42
N THR A 42 -22.43 16.03 19.22
CA THR A 42 -23.52 16.93 18.81
C THR A 42 -23.03 17.96 17.79
N ASP A 43 -23.92 18.52 16.98
CA ASP A 43 -23.56 19.52 15.96
C ASP A 43 -22.86 20.75 16.55
N ALA A 44 -23.24 21.15 17.78
CA ALA A 44 -22.57 22.23 18.52
C ALA A 44 -21.13 21.87 18.90
N GLU A 45 -20.88 20.66 19.37
CA GLU A 45 -19.53 20.17 19.72
C GLU A 45 -18.65 20.03 18.49
N LYS A 46 -19.18 19.52 17.38
CA LYS A 46 -18.47 19.43 16.09
C LYS A 46 -18.03 20.81 15.63
N LYS A 47 -18.92 21.79 15.66
CA LYS A 47 -18.62 23.15 15.26
C LYS A 47 -17.56 23.81 16.16
N THR A 48 -17.66 23.60 17.47
CA THR A 48 -16.65 24.09 18.42
C THR A 48 -15.30 23.42 18.22
N ALA A 49 -15.27 22.12 17.94
CA ALA A 49 -14.04 21.40 17.63
C ALA A 49 -13.39 21.90 16.34
N GLU A 50 -14.20 22.15 15.31
CA GLU A 50 -13.75 22.69 14.03
C GLU A 50 -13.19 24.10 14.17
N GLU A 51 -13.84 24.97 14.92
CA GLU A 51 -13.38 26.34 15.19
C GLU A 51 -12.05 26.35 15.97
N ASN A 52 -11.93 25.55 17.04
CA ASN A 52 -10.70 25.42 17.80
C ASN A 52 -9.55 24.81 16.99
N PHE A 53 -9.85 23.86 16.10
CA PHE A 53 -8.86 23.27 15.21
C PHE A 53 -8.34 24.29 14.21
N LYS A 54 -9.23 25.11 13.61
CA LYS A 54 -8.88 26.21 12.69
C LYS A 54 -7.99 27.22 13.36
N GLU A 55 -8.39 27.71 14.54
CA GLU A 55 -7.59 28.68 15.30
C GLU A 55 -6.21 28.16 15.69
N ALA A 56 -6.11 26.88 16.09
CA ALA A 56 -4.83 26.26 16.41
C ALA A 56 -3.93 26.10 15.18
N ALA A 57 -4.49 25.78 14.02
CA ALA A 57 -3.76 25.65 12.76
C ALA A 57 -3.26 27.02 12.26
N GLU A 58 -4.10 28.09 12.36
CA GLU A 58 -3.73 29.48 12.03
C GLU A 58 -2.59 29.95 12.93
N ALA A 59 -2.72 29.78 14.24
CA ALA A 59 -1.70 30.16 15.21
C ALA A 59 -0.36 29.45 14.94
N TYR A 60 -0.39 28.17 14.64
CA TYR A 60 0.82 27.40 14.31
C TYR A 60 1.46 27.85 13.00
N SER A 61 0.68 28.17 11.97
CA SER A 61 1.20 28.64 10.69
C SER A 61 1.99 29.94 10.78
N VAL A 62 1.67 30.77 11.75
CA VAL A 62 2.36 32.06 12.01
C VAL A 62 3.54 31.85 12.96
N LEU A 63 3.36 31.14 14.07
CA LEU A 63 4.37 31.00 15.11
C LEU A 63 5.47 29.95 14.81
N SER A 64 5.25 29.06 13.85
CA SER A 64 6.25 28.05 13.44
C SER A 64 7.35 28.61 12.53
N ASP A 65 7.08 29.70 11.84
CA ASP A 65 8.02 30.37 10.93
C ASP A 65 8.66 31.58 11.66
N ALA A 66 9.99 31.62 11.72
CA ALA A 66 10.73 32.62 12.45
C ALA A 66 10.43 34.06 11.95
N ASP A 67 10.30 34.24 10.63
CA ASP A 67 10.05 35.55 10.01
C ASP A 67 8.61 36.01 10.25
N LYS A 68 7.64 35.10 10.18
CA LYS A 68 6.23 35.43 10.48
C LYS A 68 6.02 35.67 11.94
N ARG A 69 6.65 34.89 12.80
CA ARG A 69 6.62 35.11 14.27
C ARG A 69 7.19 36.46 14.64
N ALA A 70 8.35 36.85 14.09
CA ALA A 70 8.95 38.16 14.37
C ALA A 70 8.03 39.32 13.92
N LYS A 71 7.36 39.19 12.78
CA LYS A 71 6.36 40.17 12.32
C LYS A 71 5.14 40.23 13.23
N TYR A 72 4.65 39.07 13.64
CA TYR A 72 3.53 38.98 14.57
C TYR A 72 3.87 39.57 15.94
N ASP A 73 5.09 39.33 16.45
CA ASP A 73 5.56 39.86 17.72
C ASP A 73 5.71 41.42 17.70
N GLN A 74 6.04 41.99 16.51
CA GLN A 74 6.22 43.43 16.34
C GLN A 74 4.89 44.17 16.06
N PHE A 75 4.03 43.61 15.24
CA PHE A 75 2.86 44.31 14.69
C PHE A 75 1.51 43.68 15.07
N GLY A 76 1.51 42.54 15.78
CA GLY A 76 0.29 41.81 16.10
C GLY A 76 -0.49 41.41 14.84
N PHE A 77 -1.81 41.34 14.94
CA PHE A 77 -2.69 41.04 13.80
C PHE A 77 -2.67 42.13 12.69
N ALA A 78 -2.22 43.37 13.00
CA ALA A 78 -2.11 44.44 12.01
C ALA A 78 -0.97 44.18 10.99
N GLY A 79 0.05 43.42 11.37
CA GLY A 79 1.16 43.05 10.49
C GLY A 79 0.79 42.10 9.35
N GLU A 80 -0.29 41.34 9.49
CA GLU A 80 -0.80 40.48 8.42
C GLU A 80 -1.45 41.26 7.27
N GLN A 81 -2.03 42.43 7.55
CA GLN A 81 -2.71 43.29 6.56
C GLN A 81 -1.75 44.20 5.76
N MET A 82 -0.53 44.44 6.24
CA MET A 82 0.37 45.44 5.67
C MET A 82 1.43 44.86 4.72
N GLY A 83 1.52 43.54 4.63
CA GLY A 83 2.42 42.81 3.70
C GLY A 83 1.74 42.49 2.37
N GLY A 84 1.43 43.52 1.57
CA GLY A 84 0.98 43.35 0.20
C GLY A 84 2.05 42.67 -0.66
N GLY A 85 1.96 41.35 -0.83
CA GLY A 85 2.81 40.54 -1.69
C GLY A 85 2.56 39.06 -1.51
N ALA A 86 1.69 38.47 -2.34
CA ALA A 86 1.56 37.04 -2.67
C ALA A 86 1.81 36.05 -1.52
N GLY A 87 0.88 35.91 -0.58
CA GLY A 87 0.97 34.92 0.48
C GLY A 87 0.01 35.06 1.66
N GLY A 88 -0.92 36.05 1.62
CA GLY A 88 -2.01 36.12 2.58
C GLY A 88 -2.97 34.99 2.33
N PHE A 89 -3.03 34.01 3.24
CA PHE A 89 -4.05 32.96 3.21
C PHE A 89 -5.39 33.60 3.60
N ASP A 90 -6.16 34.02 2.58
CA ASP A 90 -7.57 34.37 2.75
C ASP A 90 -8.35 33.08 3.04
N PHE A 91 -8.64 32.84 4.32
CA PHE A 91 -9.48 31.73 4.78
C PHE A 91 -10.98 31.94 4.48
N GLY A 92 -11.36 33.02 3.82
CA GLY A 92 -12.76 33.38 3.58
C GLY A 92 -13.48 32.51 2.52
N GLY A 93 -12.78 31.67 1.76
CA GLY A 93 -13.38 30.94 0.64
C GLY A 93 -12.79 29.56 0.34
N MET A 94 -11.80 29.09 1.09
CA MET A 94 -11.23 27.77 0.88
C MET A 94 -11.88 26.73 1.79
N ASP A 95 -12.41 25.67 1.19
CA ASP A 95 -12.95 24.52 1.92
C ASP A 95 -11.87 23.92 2.81
N ILE A 96 -12.20 23.72 4.09
CA ILE A 96 -11.26 23.14 5.09
C ILE A 96 -10.73 21.79 4.65
N ASN A 97 -11.48 21.05 3.83
CA ASN A 97 -11.07 19.80 3.20
C ASN A 97 -9.93 19.98 2.21
N ASP A 98 -9.90 21.07 1.45
CA ASP A 98 -8.83 21.35 0.49
C ASP A 98 -7.55 21.81 1.20
N PHE A 99 -7.67 22.56 2.30
CA PHE A 99 -6.54 22.95 3.15
C PHE A 99 -5.94 21.73 3.87
N LEU A 100 -6.78 20.89 4.47
CA LEU A 100 -6.38 19.60 5.07
C LEU A 100 -5.75 18.66 4.03
N ARG A 101 -6.30 18.60 2.83
CA ARG A 101 -5.78 17.77 1.74
C ARG A 101 -4.44 18.29 1.21
N ASN A 102 -4.18 19.56 1.25
CA ASN A 102 -2.92 20.16 0.82
C ASN A 102 -1.81 20.05 1.89
N ILE A 103 -2.17 20.08 3.18
CA ILE A 103 -1.22 19.89 4.30
C ILE A 103 -1.11 18.43 4.73
N PHE A 104 -2.19 17.65 4.69
CA PHE A 104 -2.25 16.25 5.14
C PHE A 104 -2.47 15.23 4.02
N GLY A 105 -2.83 15.64 2.82
CA GLY A 105 -3.14 14.78 1.68
C GLY A 105 -1.93 14.15 0.97
N GLY A 106 -0.73 14.45 1.41
CA GLY A 106 0.44 13.65 1.12
C GLY A 106 0.59 12.60 2.21
N GLY A 107 0.10 11.38 1.98
CA GLY A 107 0.18 10.15 2.78
C GLY A 107 0.82 10.25 4.16
N PHE A 108 0.16 9.71 5.14
CA PHE A 108 0.55 9.60 6.54
C PHE A 108 1.97 9.02 6.71
N GLY A 109 2.95 9.81 6.38
CA GLY A 109 4.37 9.57 6.59
C GLY A 109 4.98 10.91 6.93
N PHE A 110 5.23 11.11 8.21
CA PHE A 110 5.93 12.27 8.76
C PHE A 110 7.36 12.36 8.19
N ASP A 111 7.51 12.77 6.96
CA ASP A 111 8.77 13.29 6.46
C ASP A 111 8.65 14.79 6.24
N PHE A 112 8.68 15.52 7.36
CA PHE A 112 8.76 16.99 7.41
C PHE A 112 10.19 17.49 7.14
N SER A 113 11.01 16.71 6.44
CA SER A 113 12.37 17.12 6.03
C SER A 113 12.41 17.98 4.77
N GLY A 114 11.25 18.40 4.22
CA GLY A 114 11.18 19.02 2.89
C GLY A 114 10.73 20.48 2.81
N PHE A 115 10.39 21.17 3.91
CA PHE A 115 9.93 22.57 3.83
C PHE A 115 10.96 23.60 4.31
N GLY A 116 12.21 23.33 4.11
CA GLY A 116 13.32 24.24 4.33
C GLY A 116 14.29 24.23 3.16
N GLY A 117 13.78 24.37 1.93
CA GLY A 117 14.58 24.40 0.72
C GLY A 117 14.76 25.79 0.20
N SER A 118 15.79 26.48 0.67
CA SER A 118 16.46 27.58 0.00
C SER A 118 16.51 27.29 -1.50
N SER A 119 15.95 28.15 -2.34
CA SER A 119 16.08 28.15 -3.78
C SER A 119 17.52 28.51 -4.17
N SER A 120 18.42 27.55 -4.02
CA SER A 120 19.69 27.58 -4.75
C SER A 120 19.36 27.02 -6.14
N GLY A 121 19.43 27.88 -7.14
CA GLY A 121 19.23 27.56 -8.54
C GLY A 121 20.26 26.58 -9.06
N ASN A 122 20.07 25.31 -8.77
CA ASN A 122 20.70 24.24 -9.48
C ASN A 122 19.69 23.71 -10.49
N SER A 123 19.90 24.01 -11.76
CA SER A 123 19.18 23.43 -12.89
C SER A 123 19.41 21.93 -12.87
N GLN A 124 18.67 21.19 -12.03
CA GLN A 124 18.63 19.74 -12.14
C GLN A 124 18.07 19.43 -13.52
N VAL A 125 18.96 19.07 -14.41
CA VAL A 125 18.61 18.38 -15.65
C VAL A 125 17.63 17.28 -15.23
N ARG A 126 16.37 17.41 -15.61
CA ARG A 126 15.34 16.38 -15.35
C ARG A 126 15.83 15.12 -16.03
N THR A 127 16.50 14.25 -15.27
CA THR A 127 16.86 12.92 -15.74
C THR A 127 15.55 12.21 -16.03
N SER A 128 15.27 11.97 -17.30
CA SER A 128 14.11 11.21 -17.70
C SER A 128 14.16 9.84 -17.02
N ARG A 129 13.08 9.46 -16.34
CA ARG A 129 12.94 8.11 -15.78
C ARG A 129 12.14 7.26 -16.75
N GLY A 130 12.58 6.03 -16.96
CA GLY A 130 11.85 5.03 -17.70
C GLY A 130 10.54 4.66 -17.01
N ARG A 131 9.58 4.15 -17.78
CA ARG A 131 8.31 3.68 -17.22
C ARG A 131 8.50 2.38 -16.49
N ASP A 132 7.73 2.20 -15.42
CA ASP A 132 7.67 0.93 -14.70
C ASP A 132 6.90 -0.12 -15.52
N ILE A 133 7.26 -1.39 -15.35
CA ILE A 133 6.59 -2.53 -15.97
C ILE A 133 5.84 -3.29 -14.90
N ARG A 134 4.57 -3.60 -15.13
CA ARG A 134 3.78 -4.47 -14.27
C ARG A 134 3.63 -5.83 -14.90
N THR A 135 3.88 -6.88 -14.11
CA THR A 135 3.66 -8.27 -14.50
C THR A 135 3.07 -9.05 -13.33
N SER A 136 2.49 -10.22 -13.59
CA SER A 136 1.99 -11.09 -12.53
C SER A 136 2.64 -12.46 -12.61
N VAL A 137 2.91 -13.03 -11.43
CA VAL A 137 3.48 -14.38 -11.29
C VAL A 137 2.52 -15.23 -10.48
N LYS A 138 2.23 -16.44 -10.97
CA LYS A 138 1.44 -17.44 -10.26
C LYS A 138 2.37 -18.28 -9.39
N LEU A 139 1.95 -18.52 -8.16
CA LEU A 139 2.67 -19.30 -7.15
C LEU A 139 1.77 -20.38 -6.58
N THR A 140 2.31 -21.58 -6.38
CA THR A 140 1.64 -22.62 -5.60
C THR A 140 1.85 -22.39 -4.11
N LEU A 141 1.02 -23.02 -3.26
CA LEU A 141 1.15 -22.90 -1.81
C LEU A 141 2.50 -23.40 -1.27
N GLU A 142 3.08 -24.42 -1.92
CA GLU A 142 4.40 -24.97 -1.57
C GLU A 142 5.52 -23.98 -1.88
N GLU A 143 5.41 -23.26 -3.01
CA GLU A 143 6.35 -22.21 -3.39
C GLU A 143 6.25 -21.01 -2.45
N ILE A 144 5.04 -20.67 -2.03
CA ILE A 144 4.80 -19.61 -1.06
C ILE A 144 5.37 -19.97 0.32
N ALA A 145 5.24 -21.25 0.72
CA ALA A 145 5.74 -21.69 2.02
C ALA A 145 7.27 -21.62 2.13
N LYS A 146 7.98 -21.97 1.05
CA LYS A 146 9.46 -22.05 1.03
C LYS A 146 10.12 -20.80 0.52
N GLY A 147 9.38 -19.97 -0.22
CA GLY A 147 9.95 -18.96 -1.08
C GLY A 147 10.57 -19.57 -2.32
N CYS A 148 10.68 -18.82 -3.38
CA CYS A 148 11.22 -19.31 -4.64
C CYS A 148 11.86 -18.21 -5.46
N THR A 149 12.65 -18.60 -6.48
CA THR A 149 13.13 -17.69 -7.51
C THR A 149 12.45 -18.06 -8.82
N LYS A 150 11.68 -17.12 -9.38
CA LYS A 150 10.99 -17.31 -10.66
C LYS A 150 11.67 -16.51 -11.76
N GLU A 151 11.71 -17.07 -12.94
CA GLU A 151 12.16 -16.39 -14.14
C GLU A 151 10.96 -15.78 -14.87
N VAL A 152 10.97 -14.47 -15.00
CA VAL A 152 9.89 -13.71 -15.63
C VAL A 152 10.39 -13.12 -16.93
N THR A 153 9.78 -13.51 -18.04
CA THR A 153 10.10 -12.96 -19.36
C THR A 153 9.25 -11.72 -19.61
N ILE A 154 9.91 -10.58 -19.82
CA ILE A 154 9.29 -9.30 -20.08
C ILE A 154 9.80 -8.71 -21.38
N GLU A 155 8.96 -7.90 -22.03
CA GLU A 155 9.37 -7.06 -23.14
C GLU A 155 9.62 -5.66 -22.63
N ARG A 156 10.84 -5.18 -22.78
CA ARG A 156 11.23 -3.85 -22.30
C ARG A 156 12.08 -3.07 -23.29
N ASN A 157 12.03 -1.76 -23.17
CA ASN A 157 12.97 -0.91 -23.85
C ASN A 157 14.30 -0.93 -23.10
N ARG A 158 15.38 -1.20 -23.81
CA ARG A 158 16.76 -1.14 -23.34
C ARG A 158 17.50 -0.04 -24.06
N ALA A 159 18.62 0.39 -23.49
CA ALA A 159 19.52 1.27 -24.20
C ALA A 159 19.99 0.62 -25.50
N CYS A 160 19.89 1.34 -26.61
CA CYS A 160 20.30 0.86 -27.92
C CYS A 160 21.76 0.43 -27.89
N THR A 161 22.04 -0.78 -28.36
CA THR A 161 23.38 -1.36 -28.32
C THR A 161 24.39 -0.65 -29.23
N GLU A 162 23.92 0.01 -30.30
CA GLU A 162 24.77 0.72 -31.27
C GLU A 162 25.21 2.09 -30.73
N CYS A 163 24.29 2.88 -30.16
CA CYS A 163 24.60 4.24 -29.68
C CYS A 163 24.76 4.34 -28.16
N GLY A 164 24.63 3.21 -27.41
CA GLY A 164 24.72 3.21 -25.96
C GLY A 164 23.65 4.05 -25.26
N GLY A 165 22.46 4.15 -25.85
CA GLY A 165 21.35 4.93 -25.29
C GLY A 165 21.36 6.42 -25.66
N LYS A 166 22.38 6.94 -26.34
CA LYS A 166 22.53 8.37 -26.65
C LYS A 166 21.59 8.87 -27.74
N GLY A 167 21.10 7.99 -28.60
CA GLY A 167 20.25 8.34 -29.75
C GLY A 167 21.00 8.91 -30.96
N ALA A 168 22.24 9.33 -30.83
CA ALA A 168 23.07 9.86 -31.89
C ALA A 168 24.07 8.82 -32.40
N LYS A 169 24.48 8.92 -33.66
CA LYS A 169 25.51 8.06 -34.24
C LYS A 169 26.87 8.26 -33.51
N ASN A 170 27.23 9.53 -33.32
CA ASN A 170 28.44 9.93 -32.58
C ASN A 170 28.05 10.89 -31.45
N SER A 171 28.85 10.95 -30.37
CA SER A 171 28.61 11.90 -29.28
C SER A 171 28.74 13.37 -29.69
N SER A 172 29.53 13.66 -30.74
CA SER A 172 29.67 15.00 -31.36
C SER A 172 28.43 15.51 -32.09
N ASP A 173 27.51 14.60 -32.44
CA ASP A 173 26.26 14.94 -33.12
C ASP A 173 25.16 15.43 -32.17
N ILE A 174 25.44 15.42 -30.88
CA ILE A 174 24.54 15.94 -29.85
C ILE A 174 24.96 17.36 -29.50
N ARG A 175 24.07 18.33 -29.80
CA ARG A 175 24.30 19.76 -29.55
C ARG A 175 23.30 20.28 -28.52
N THR A 176 23.72 21.24 -27.72
CA THR A 176 22.80 21.96 -26.82
C THR A 176 21.82 22.77 -27.69
N CYS A 177 20.52 22.70 -27.33
CA CYS A 177 19.49 23.45 -28.05
C CYS A 177 19.72 24.96 -27.90
N SER A 178 19.89 25.66 -28.98
CA SER A 178 20.12 27.11 -29.00
C SER A 178 18.93 27.93 -28.52
N THR A 179 17.71 27.43 -28.70
CA THR A 179 16.47 28.12 -28.32
C THR A 179 16.28 28.17 -26.80
N CYS A 180 16.55 27.09 -26.10
CA CYS A 180 16.38 27.00 -24.63
C CYS A 180 17.71 26.94 -23.87
N GLN A 181 18.85 26.99 -24.56
CA GLN A 181 20.19 26.93 -23.99
C GLN A 181 20.39 25.74 -23.07
N GLY A 182 19.76 24.60 -23.38
CA GLY A 182 19.86 23.36 -22.60
C GLY A 182 18.79 23.19 -21.50
N SER A 183 17.99 24.20 -21.20
CA SER A 183 16.96 24.12 -20.13
C SER A 183 15.77 23.22 -20.48
N GLY A 184 15.57 22.93 -21.75
CA GLY A 184 14.40 22.18 -22.25
C GLY A 184 13.08 22.95 -22.17
N GLN A 185 13.06 24.13 -21.58
CA GLN A 185 11.85 24.92 -21.35
C GLN A 185 12.03 26.35 -21.89
N ILE A 186 10.94 26.96 -22.29
CA ILE A 186 10.89 28.36 -22.62
C ILE A 186 9.79 29.04 -21.82
N ARG A 187 10.04 30.28 -21.43
CA ARG A 187 9.04 31.13 -20.79
C ARG A 187 8.31 31.93 -21.85
N GLN A 188 7.05 31.66 -22.05
CA GLN A 188 6.17 32.43 -22.90
C GLN A 188 5.34 33.40 -22.08
N THR A 189 5.37 34.67 -22.46
CA THR A 189 4.59 35.70 -21.83
C THR A 189 3.34 35.93 -22.67
N THR A 190 2.18 35.57 -22.12
CA THR A 190 0.89 35.78 -22.82
C THR A 190 0.18 36.95 -22.15
N ARG A 191 -0.23 37.93 -22.97
CA ARG A 191 -1.09 39.03 -22.52
C ARG A 191 -2.53 38.56 -22.53
N GLY A 192 -3.10 38.32 -21.38
CA GLY A 192 -4.51 38.02 -21.22
C GLY A 192 -5.30 39.25 -20.73
N MET A 193 -6.62 39.11 -20.65
CA MET A 193 -7.56 40.17 -20.25
C MET A 193 -7.33 40.63 -18.79
N PHE A 194 -6.61 39.83 -17.98
CA PHE A 194 -6.27 40.09 -16.56
C PHE A 194 -4.78 40.41 -16.32
N GLY A 195 -4.02 40.76 -17.37
CA GLY A 195 -2.61 41.12 -17.24
C GLY A 195 -1.65 40.23 -17.98
N ILE A 196 -0.35 40.36 -17.66
CA ILE A 196 0.72 39.60 -18.28
C ILE A 196 0.90 38.29 -17.50
N GLN A 197 0.62 37.17 -18.12
CA GLN A 197 0.81 35.83 -17.53
C GLN A 197 2.05 35.17 -18.15
N SER A 198 2.96 34.68 -17.30
CA SER A 198 4.17 33.97 -17.72
C SER A 198 3.94 32.47 -17.58
N VAL A 199 3.88 31.76 -18.68
CA VAL A 199 3.70 30.31 -18.76
C VAL A 199 5.02 29.65 -19.15
N ILE A 200 5.44 28.66 -18.41
CA ILE A 200 6.61 27.83 -18.73
C ILE A 200 6.11 26.65 -19.60
N SER A 201 6.60 26.55 -20.83
CA SER A 201 6.26 25.46 -21.75
C SER A 201 7.51 24.72 -22.21
N ALA A 202 7.31 23.47 -22.67
CA ALA A 202 8.40 22.70 -23.27
C ALA A 202 8.93 23.44 -24.52
N CYS A 203 10.24 23.46 -24.70
CA CYS A 203 10.86 24.10 -25.86
C CYS A 203 10.42 23.39 -27.14
N PRO A 204 9.79 24.09 -28.13
CA PRO A 204 9.29 23.47 -29.34
C PRO A 204 10.40 22.92 -30.25
N THR A 205 11.61 23.47 -30.14
CA THR A 205 12.75 23.07 -31.00
C THR A 205 13.34 21.73 -30.57
N CYS A 206 13.41 21.44 -29.26
CA CYS A 206 13.98 20.20 -28.73
C CYS A 206 12.94 19.30 -28.03
N GLY A 207 11.66 19.67 -28.06
CA GLY A 207 10.60 18.87 -27.42
C GLY A 207 10.70 18.74 -25.90
N GLY A 208 11.49 19.61 -25.25
CA GLY A 208 11.72 19.54 -23.81
C GLY A 208 13.06 18.89 -23.40
N GLU A 209 13.82 18.34 -24.33
CA GLU A 209 15.06 17.59 -24.03
C GLU A 209 16.28 18.47 -23.75
N GLY A 210 16.27 19.73 -24.19
CA GLY A 210 17.40 20.65 -24.05
C GLY A 210 18.54 20.37 -25.03
N LYS A 211 18.50 19.29 -25.79
CA LYS A 211 19.52 18.86 -26.76
C LYS A 211 18.91 18.57 -28.11
N ILE A 212 19.69 18.69 -29.16
CA ILE A 212 19.31 18.43 -30.58
C ILE A 212 20.29 17.41 -31.13
N ILE A 213 19.78 16.36 -31.77
CA ILE A 213 20.57 15.31 -32.41
C ILE A 213 20.63 15.64 -33.92
N SER A 214 21.83 15.96 -34.44
CA SER A 214 22.02 16.26 -35.86
C SER A 214 22.01 15.01 -36.74
N ASN A 215 22.65 13.91 -36.29
CA ASN A 215 22.69 12.64 -37.00
C ASN A 215 22.12 11.53 -36.07
N PRO A 216 20.83 11.18 -36.24
CA PRO A 216 20.21 10.14 -35.41
C PRO A 216 20.82 8.76 -35.70
N CYS A 217 20.95 7.95 -34.70
CA CYS A 217 21.34 6.56 -34.81
C CYS A 217 20.32 5.80 -35.65
N ARG A 218 20.79 5.08 -36.68
CA ARG A 218 19.94 4.35 -37.62
C ARG A 218 19.13 3.23 -36.99
N ARG A 219 19.67 2.58 -35.98
CA ARG A 219 19.02 1.44 -35.30
C ARG A 219 17.86 1.86 -34.42
N CYS A 220 17.97 2.94 -33.70
CA CYS A 220 16.94 3.42 -32.78
C CYS A 220 16.19 4.67 -33.28
N ASN A 221 16.51 5.18 -34.49
CA ASN A 221 15.91 6.38 -35.06
C ASN A 221 15.92 7.60 -34.13
N GLY A 222 17.02 7.78 -33.40
CA GLY A 222 17.18 8.92 -32.48
C GLY A 222 16.67 8.71 -31.08
N THR A 223 15.86 7.69 -30.81
CA THR A 223 15.25 7.48 -29.48
C THR A 223 16.24 7.00 -28.39
N GLY A 224 17.37 6.44 -28.82
CA GLY A 224 18.31 5.79 -27.90
C GLY A 224 17.83 4.46 -27.31
N LEU A 225 16.65 3.98 -27.72
CA LEU A 225 16.01 2.80 -27.14
C LEU A 225 15.80 1.69 -28.17
N GLU A 226 15.91 0.46 -27.71
CA GLU A 226 15.66 -0.76 -28.45
C GLU A 226 14.72 -1.65 -27.66
N ARG A 227 13.68 -2.18 -28.28
CA ARG A 227 12.75 -3.12 -27.65
C ARG A 227 13.35 -4.52 -27.66
N LYS A 228 13.45 -5.12 -26.47
CA LYS A 228 14.04 -6.45 -26.29
C LYS A 228 13.22 -7.28 -25.32
N ARG A 229 13.12 -8.56 -25.62
CA ARG A 229 12.55 -9.56 -24.70
C ARG A 229 13.70 -10.10 -23.83
N GLU A 230 13.55 -9.98 -22.51
CA GLU A 230 14.55 -10.43 -21.55
C GLU A 230 13.91 -11.18 -20.39
N THR A 231 14.65 -12.14 -19.85
CA THR A 231 14.24 -12.90 -18.68
C THR A 231 14.91 -12.33 -17.44
N VAL A 232 14.10 -11.94 -16.47
CA VAL A 232 14.54 -11.37 -15.18
C VAL A 232 14.29 -12.41 -14.09
N LYS A 233 15.28 -12.66 -13.25
CA LYS A 233 15.15 -13.51 -12.06
C LYS A 233 14.57 -12.68 -10.92
N VAL A 234 13.45 -13.14 -10.38
CA VAL A 234 12.75 -12.48 -9.28
C VAL A 234 12.76 -13.42 -8.08
N THR A 235 13.41 -13.01 -7.01
CA THR A 235 13.41 -13.75 -5.75
C THR A 235 12.19 -13.34 -4.94
N ILE A 236 11.35 -14.33 -4.62
CA ILE A 236 10.09 -14.17 -3.91
C ILE A 236 10.29 -14.74 -2.51
N PRO A 237 10.13 -13.92 -1.45
CA PRO A 237 10.26 -14.41 -0.08
C PRO A 237 9.13 -15.36 0.29
N ALA A 238 9.36 -16.17 1.33
CA ALA A 238 8.32 -17.03 1.88
C ALA A 238 7.19 -16.22 2.53
N GLY A 239 5.97 -16.77 2.49
CA GLY A 239 4.80 -16.20 3.15
C GLY A 239 4.07 -15.09 2.39
N VAL A 240 4.47 -14.77 1.16
CA VAL A 240 3.79 -13.74 0.35
C VAL A 240 2.30 -14.04 0.20
N GLU A 241 1.48 -12.98 0.13
CA GLU A 241 0.03 -13.08 -0.03
C GLU A 241 -0.39 -12.66 -1.43
N GLU A 242 -1.58 -13.12 -1.83
CA GLU A 242 -2.18 -12.71 -3.09
C GLU A 242 -2.36 -11.19 -3.14
N GLY A 243 -2.03 -10.60 -4.29
CA GLY A 243 -2.09 -9.16 -4.48
C GLY A 243 -0.86 -8.39 -3.98
N MET A 244 0.05 -9.01 -3.24
CA MET A 244 1.31 -8.35 -2.87
C MET A 244 2.13 -8.00 -4.11
N GLN A 245 2.79 -6.84 -4.05
CA GLN A 245 3.62 -6.32 -5.11
C GLN A 245 5.09 -6.30 -4.69
N LEU A 246 5.92 -6.99 -5.46
CA LEU A 246 7.37 -6.95 -5.32
C LEU A 246 7.96 -5.97 -6.33
N THR A 247 8.87 -5.12 -5.88
CA THR A 247 9.54 -4.14 -6.74
C THR A 247 10.98 -4.58 -7.00
N VAL A 248 11.30 -4.85 -8.26
CA VAL A 248 12.68 -5.10 -8.71
C VAL A 248 13.20 -3.83 -9.36
N ARG A 249 14.10 -3.15 -8.66
CA ARG A 249 14.59 -1.83 -9.06
C ARG A 249 15.41 -1.88 -10.36
N GLY A 250 15.18 -0.90 -11.23
CA GLY A 250 15.93 -0.71 -12.47
C GLY A 250 15.64 -1.75 -13.58
N GLU A 251 14.70 -2.68 -13.35
CA GLU A 251 14.33 -3.72 -14.29
C GLU A 251 13.09 -3.39 -15.14
N GLY A 252 12.63 -2.13 -15.11
CA GLY A 252 11.60 -1.59 -15.99
C GLY A 252 12.12 -1.16 -17.35
N HIS A 253 11.40 -0.25 -18.02
CA HIS A 253 11.85 0.34 -19.27
C HIS A 253 13.03 1.28 -19.05
N ALA A 254 14.01 1.25 -19.96
CA ALA A 254 15.06 2.24 -19.97
C ALA A 254 14.49 3.62 -20.29
N ALA A 255 15.06 4.66 -19.72
CA ALA A 255 14.76 6.03 -20.06
C ALA A 255 15.45 6.43 -21.37
N MET A 256 14.87 7.41 -22.06
CA MET A 256 15.52 8.00 -23.25
C MET A 256 16.80 8.73 -22.84
N HIS A 257 17.76 8.73 -23.76
CA HIS A 257 18.99 9.50 -23.68
C HIS A 257 19.82 9.32 -22.39
N GLY A 258 19.82 8.09 -21.83
CA GLY A 258 20.67 7.71 -20.70
C GLY A 258 20.15 8.13 -19.32
N GLY A 259 18.84 8.33 -19.18
CA GLY A 259 18.18 8.52 -17.88
C GLY A 259 18.15 7.25 -17.02
N THR A 260 17.50 7.33 -15.87
CA THR A 260 17.32 6.19 -14.96
C THR A 260 16.24 5.24 -15.46
N ASN A 261 16.48 3.95 -15.38
CA ASN A 261 15.46 2.95 -15.72
C ASN A 261 14.29 3.02 -14.74
N GLY A 262 13.10 2.59 -15.20
CA GLY A 262 11.96 2.29 -14.34
C GLY A 262 12.17 1.00 -13.57
N ASP A 263 11.17 0.61 -12.79
CA ASP A 263 11.18 -0.60 -11.97
C ASP A 263 10.25 -1.67 -12.56
N LEU A 264 10.53 -2.94 -12.23
CA LEU A 264 9.63 -4.04 -12.53
C LEU A 264 8.79 -4.32 -11.29
N LEU A 265 7.49 -4.20 -11.44
CA LEU A 265 6.48 -4.45 -10.41
C LEU A 265 5.86 -5.82 -10.66
N VAL A 266 6.15 -6.77 -9.78
CA VAL A 266 5.67 -8.15 -9.86
C VAL A 266 4.52 -8.33 -8.89
N VAL A 267 3.32 -8.57 -9.40
CA VAL A 267 2.12 -8.84 -8.60
C VAL A 267 1.99 -10.34 -8.40
N ILE A 268 1.90 -10.75 -7.15
CA ILE A 268 1.72 -12.15 -6.78
C ILE A 268 0.27 -12.56 -7.02
N LYS A 269 0.08 -13.72 -7.66
CA LYS A 269 -1.20 -14.42 -7.77
C LYS A 269 -1.05 -15.81 -7.18
N GLU A 270 -1.97 -16.18 -6.31
CA GLU A 270 -2.00 -17.52 -5.74
C GLU A 270 -2.70 -18.47 -6.70
N GLU A 271 -2.14 -19.66 -6.87
CA GLU A 271 -2.78 -20.73 -7.61
C GLU A 271 -3.61 -21.59 -6.65
N ALA A 272 -4.88 -21.83 -7.00
CA ALA A 272 -5.77 -22.60 -6.16
C ALA A 272 -5.23 -24.03 -5.95
N HIS A 273 -5.02 -24.39 -4.68
CA HIS A 273 -4.59 -25.73 -4.33
C HIS A 273 -5.78 -26.70 -4.28
N SER A 274 -5.56 -27.95 -4.71
CA SER A 274 -6.64 -28.96 -4.85
C SER A 274 -7.28 -29.39 -3.54
N GLN A 275 -6.56 -29.32 -2.42
CA GLN A 275 -6.98 -29.88 -1.13
C GLN A 275 -6.86 -28.92 0.05
N LEU A 276 -6.10 -27.86 -0.10
CA LEU A 276 -5.85 -26.87 0.94
C LEU A 276 -6.44 -25.52 0.55
N GLN A 277 -7.09 -24.86 1.50
CA GLN A 277 -7.56 -23.49 1.37
C GLN A 277 -6.77 -22.61 2.33
N ARG A 278 -6.39 -21.42 1.88
CA ARG A 278 -5.65 -20.46 2.68
C ARG A 278 -6.57 -19.40 3.26
N ASP A 279 -6.29 -19.02 4.50
CA ASP A 279 -6.84 -17.83 5.14
C ASP A 279 -5.73 -17.15 5.97
N GLY A 280 -5.18 -16.07 5.46
CA GLY A 280 -3.97 -15.44 6.00
C GLY A 280 -2.79 -16.40 6.02
N ASN A 281 -2.24 -16.68 7.20
CA ASN A 281 -1.15 -17.66 7.38
C ASN A 281 -1.65 -19.07 7.70
N ASN A 282 -2.96 -19.23 7.93
CA ASN A 282 -3.54 -20.52 8.26
C ASN A 282 -3.99 -21.27 7.00
N LEU A 283 -3.98 -22.59 7.13
CA LEU A 283 -4.47 -23.49 6.11
C LEU A 283 -5.68 -24.26 6.61
N PHE A 284 -6.61 -24.55 5.72
CA PHE A 284 -7.82 -25.31 6.00
C PHE A 284 -7.89 -26.51 5.07
N HIS A 285 -8.20 -27.66 5.65
CA HIS A 285 -8.45 -28.90 4.93
C HIS A 285 -9.73 -29.55 5.42
N THR A 286 -10.55 -30.01 4.49
CA THR A 286 -11.75 -30.79 4.83
C THR A 286 -11.49 -32.25 4.53
N ARG A 287 -11.54 -33.09 5.56
CA ARG A 287 -11.38 -34.55 5.43
C ARG A 287 -12.71 -35.24 5.65
N ILE A 288 -13.11 -36.03 4.68
CA ILE A 288 -14.30 -36.87 4.78
C ILE A 288 -13.89 -38.20 5.42
N ILE A 289 -14.60 -38.61 6.44
CA ILE A 289 -14.45 -39.88 7.16
C ILE A 289 -15.76 -40.65 7.15
N SER A 290 -15.70 -41.98 7.25
CA SER A 290 -16.92 -42.79 7.33
C SER A 290 -17.58 -42.65 8.70
N VAL A 291 -18.88 -42.91 8.78
CA VAL A 291 -19.61 -42.95 10.06
C VAL A 291 -19.00 -43.97 11.03
N MET A 292 -18.51 -45.09 10.54
CA MET A 292 -17.88 -46.13 11.36
C MET A 292 -16.52 -45.64 11.93
N ASP A 293 -15.71 -44.97 11.10
CA ASP A 293 -14.45 -44.38 11.55
C ASP A 293 -14.68 -43.27 12.58
N ALA A 294 -15.74 -42.50 12.41
CA ALA A 294 -16.11 -41.45 13.36
C ALA A 294 -16.56 -42.04 14.74
N MET A 295 -17.27 -43.17 14.75
CA MET A 295 -17.72 -43.82 15.98
C MET A 295 -16.58 -44.57 16.70
N LEU A 296 -15.77 -45.32 15.94
CA LEU A 296 -14.74 -46.21 16.51
C LEU A 296 -13.39 -45.48 16.71
N GLY A 297 -13.19 -44.37 16.05
CA GLY A 297 -11.89 -43.70 15.93
C GLY A 297 -11.01 -44.35 14.87
N CYS A 298 -10.14 -43.58 14.27
CA CYS A 298 -9.22 -44.05 13.25
C CYS A 298 -7.99 -43.12 13.14
N GLU A 299 -7.01 -43.53 12.35
CA GLU A 299 -5.94 -42.65 11.90
C GLU A 299 -6.17 -42.27 10.45
N VAL A 300 -6.17 -40.97 10.16
CA VAL A 300 -6.34 -40.44 8.80
C VAL A 300 -5.11 -39.69 8.36
N SER A 301 -4.72 -39.85 7.10
CA SER A 301 -3.66 -39.06 6.50
C SER A 301 -4.23 -37.76 5.94
N VAL A 302 -3.64 -36.63 6.34
CA VAL A 302 -4.02 -35.29 5.94
C VAL A 302 -2.88 -34.66 5.15
N PRO A 303 -3.14 -34.03 4.00
CA PRO A 303 -2.12 -33.34 3.23
C PRO A 303 -1.63 -32.11 3.98
N CYS A 304 -0.32 -31.91 3.96
CA CYS A 304 0.38 -30.75 4.45
C CYS A 304 1.33 -30.24 3.36
N LEU A 305 1.85 -29.03 3.51
CA LEU A 305 2.82 -28.45 2.56
C LEU A 305 4.12 -29.26 2.46
N ASP A 306 4.48 -29.97 3.54
CA ASP A 306 5.69 -30.80 3.61
C ASP A 306 5.42 -32.30 3.37
N GLY A 307 4.24 -32.64 2.82
CA GLY A 307 3.83 -34.02 2.58
C GLY A 307 2.51 -34.37 3.26
N SER A 308 2.43 -35.49 3.98
CA SER A 308 1.22 -35.91 4.67
C SER A 308 1.47 -36.12 6.18
N TYR A 309 0.48 -35.76 6.98
CA TYR A 309 0.52 -35.92 8.43
C TYR A 309 -0.59 -36.86 8.89
N LYS A 310 -0.27 -37.80 9.78
CA LYS A 310 -1.27 -38.70 10.37
C LYS A 310 -1.97 -38.02 11.54
N VAL A 311 -3.28 -37.92 11.47
CA VAL A 311 -4.13 -37.32 12.50
C VAL A 311 -4.99 -38.43 13.08
N LYS A 312 -4.97 -38.52 14.41
CA LYS A 312 -5.83 -39.44 15.14
C LYS A 312 -7.22 -38.82 15.29
N VAL A 313 -8.23 -39.53 14.86
CA VAL A 313 -9.65 -39.21 15.06
C VAL A 313 -10.10 -39.95 16.31
N GLU A 314 -10.54 -39.21 17.34
CA GLU A 314 -11.03 -39.82 18.56
C GLU A 314 -12.40 -40.48 18.36
N PRO A 315 -12.71 -41.58 19.07
CA PRO A 315 -14.03 -42.21 19.03
C PRO A 315 -15.14 -41.22 19.39
N GLY A 316 -16.25 -41.25 18.65
CA GLY A 316 -17.37 -40.34 18.86
C GLY A 316 -17.22 -38.96 18.25
N THR A 317 -16.25 -38.77 17.35
CA THR A 317 -16.03 -37.49 16.65
C THR A 317 -17.25 -37.09 15.83
N GLN A 318 -17.79 -35.91 16.13
CA GLN A 318 -18.96 -35.37 15.43
C GLN A 318 -18.58 -34.71 14.09
N SER A 319 -19.53 -34.69 13.16
CA SER A 319 -19.36 -34.01 11.88
C SER A 319 -19.19 -32.50 12.12
N GLY A 320 -18.17 -31.89 11.51
CA GLY A 320 -17.84 -30.49 11.71
C GLY A 320 -16.74 -30.26 12.75
N THR A 321 -16.29 -31.30 13.47
CA THR A 321 -15.17 -31.19 14.41
C THR A 321 -13.92 -30.71 13.69
N VAL A 322 -13.23 -29.74 14.30
CA VAL A 322 -12.00 -29.15 13.76
C VAL A 322 -10.83 -29.48 14.65
N VAL A 323 -9.82 -30.09 14.07
CA VAL A 323 -8.54 -30.37 14.76
C VAL A 323 -7.49 -29.40 14.25
N LYS A 324 -6.77 -28.78 15.18
CA LYS A 324 -5.73 -27.80 14.91
C LYS A 324 -4.35 -28.45 14.99
N LEU A 325 -3.61 -28.40 13.87
CA LEU A 325 -2.22 -28.81 13.78
C LEU A 325 -1.32 -27.57 13.87
N LYS A 326 -0.69 -27.36 15.01
CA LYS A 326 0.14 -26.17 15.26
C LYS A 326 1.36 -26.13 14.36
N GLY A 327 1.65 -24.94 13.82
CA GLY A 327 2.85 -24.70 13.00
C GLY A 327 2.88 -25.43 11.66
N LYS A 328 1.72 -25.89 11.14
CA LYS A 328 1.60 -26.55 9.83
C LYS A 328 0.92 -25.69 8.77
N GLY A 329 0.81 -24.38 9.03
CA GLY A 329 0.38 -23.37 8.07
C GLY A 329 1.53 -22.75 7.29
N LEU A 330 1.31 -21.52 6.80
CA LEU A 330 2.27 -20.73 6.03
C LEU A 330 3.11 -19.85 6.98
N PRO A 331 4.37 -19.57 6.65
CA PRO A 331 5.17 -18.60 7.37
C PRO A 331 4.65 -17.18 7.12
N SER A 332 4.86 -16.28 8.06
CA SER A 332 4.65 -14.84 7.86
C SER A 332 5.75 -14.25 6.99
N VAL A 333 5.40 -13.26 6.16
CA VAL A 333 6.40 -12.51 5.38
C VAL A 333 7.36 -11.79 6.33
N GLN A 334 8.64 -11.82 6.04
CA GLN A 334 9.65 -11.09 6.80
C GLN A 334 9.30 -9.60 6.91
N GLY A 335 9.21 -9.10 8.15
CA GLY A 335 8.86 -7.70 8.44
C GLY A 335 7.36 -7.43 8.69
N TYR A 336 6.44 -8.35 8.34
CA TYR A 336 4.99 -8.17 8.53
C TYR A 336 4.36 -9.10 9.57
N GLY A 337 5.16 -9.90 10.28
CA GLY A 337 4.69 -10.82 11.30
C GLY A 337 5.79 -11.75 11.79
N ARG A 338 5.49 -12.54 12.83
CA ARG A 338 6.39 -13.57 13.35
C ARG A 338 5.65 -14.88 13.48
N GLY A 339 6.29 -15.95 13.02
CA GLY A 339 5.81 -17.31 13.23
C GLY A 339 5.24 -17.98 11.98
N ILE A 340 4.79 -19.19 12.19
CA ILE A 340 4.16 -20.05 11.18
C ILE A 340 2.70 -20.20 11.61
N GLY A 341 1.77 -20.10 10.66
CA GLY A 341 0.36 -20.36 10.88
C GLY A 341 0.07 -21.83 11.20
N ASP A 342 -1.19 -22.14 11.36
CA ASP A 342 -1.65 -23.48 11.74
C ASP A 342 -2.46 -24.12 10.61
N LEU A 343 -2.54 -25.44 10.59
CA LEU A 343 -3.44 -26.18 9.70
C LEU A 343 -4.67 -26.64 10.49
N TYR A 344 -5.84 -26.23 10.02
CA TYR A 344 -7.13 -26.64 10.58
C TYR A 344 -7.74 -27.74 9.72
N VAL A 345 -7.97 -28.89 10.31
CA VAL A 345 -8.57 -30.05 9.65
C VAL A 345 -10.01 -30.19 10.12
N LYS A 346 -10.96 -29.97 9.23
CA LYS A 346 -12.38 -30.15 9.49
C LYS A 346 -12.80 -31.55 9.06
N PHE A 347 -13.34 -32.33 9.98
CA PHE A 347 -13.89 -33.65 9.69
C PHE A 347 -15.35 -33.56 9.27
N LEU A 348 -15.69 -34.14 8.13
CA LEU A 348 -17.06 -34.35 7.70
C LEU A 348 -17.38 -35.84 7.70
N VAL A 349 -18.42 -36.20 8.44
CA VAL A 349 -18.87 -37.62 8.50
C VAL A 349 -19.76 -37.90 7.31
N TRP A 350 -19.33 -38.87 6.49
CA TRP A 350 -20.08 -39.34 5.34
C TRP A 350 -20.97 -40.51 5.74
N ILE A 351 -22.26 -40.40 5.44
CA ILE A 351 -23.27 -41.44 5.66
C ILE A 351 -23.61 -42.09 4.31
N PRO A 352 -23.54 -43.43 4.15
CA PRO A 352 -23.80 -44.10 2.91
C PRO A 352 -25.27 -43.93 2.49
N HIS A 353 -25.51 -43.60 1.23
CA HIS A 353 -26.87 -43.46 0.67
C HIS A 353 -27.58 -44.78 0.41
N LYS A 354 -26.82 -45.85 0.18
CA LYS A 354 -27.36 -47.19 -0.12
C LYS A 354 -26.72 -48.21 0.80
N LEU A 355 -27.53 -49.04 1.39
CA LEU A 355 -27.14 -50.13 2.25
C LEU A 355 -27.68 -51.45 1.70
N SER A 356 -26.91 -52.53 1.79
CA SER A 356 -27.35 -53.90 1.51
C SER A 356 -28.37 -54.34 2.55
N ARG A 357 -29.07 -55.46 2.25
CA ARG A 357 -30.08 -56.01 3.17
C ARG A 357 -29.46 -56.42 4.50
N SER A 358 -28.30 -57.08 4.47
CA SER A 358 -27.59 -57.51 5.68
C SER A 358 -27.12 -56.35 6.54
N GLU A 359 -26.62 -55.25 5.92
CA GLU A 359 -26.21 -54.05 6.65
C GLU A 359 -27.39 -53.35 7.33
N LYS A 360 -28.56 -53.30 6.68
CA LYS A 360 -29.77 -52.78 7.28
C LYS A 360 -30.19 -53.57 8.50
N GLU A 361 -30.22 -54.90 8.40
CA GLU A 361 -30.57 -55.81 9.51
C GLU A 361 -29.63 -55.61 10.72
N MET A 362 -28.34 -55.44 10.49
CA MET A 362 -27.37 -55.14 11.54
C MET A 362 -27.61 -53.76 12.18
N LEU A 363 -27.89 -52.77 11.39
CA LEU A 363 -28.14 -51.40 11.88
C LEU A 363 -29.49 -51.30 12.63
N GLU A 364 -30.51 -52.07 12.25
CA GLU A 364 -31.77 -52.16 12.97
C GLU A 364 -31.61 -52.78 14.34
N THR A 365 -30.75 -53.77 14.53
CA THR A 365 -30.44 -54.32 15.87
C THR A 365 -29.78 -53.31 16.77
N LEU A 366 -28.93 -52.40 16.22
CA LEU A 366 -28.28 -51.37 16.96
C LEU A 366 -29.22 -50.18 17.28
N ARG A 367 -30.25 -49.96 16.47
CA ARG A 367 -31.20 -48.84 16.62
C ARG A 367 -31.91 -48.80 17.96
N HIS A 368 -32.12 -49.95 18.57
CA HIS A 368 -32.81 -50.08 19.85
C HIS A 368 -31.86 -49.99 21.07
N ASN A 369 -30.56 -49.84 20.84
CA ASN A 369 -29.61 -49.64 21.93
C ASN A 369 -29.64 -48.19 22.39
N THR A 370 -29.65 -47.99 23.71
CA THR A 370 -29.69 -46.67 24.34
C THR A 370 -28.51 -45.80 23.94
N SER A 371 -27.35 -46.38 23.63
CA SER A 371 -26.14 -45.67 23.19
C SER A 371 -26.29 -44.98 21.82
N PHE A 372 -27.28 -45.36 21.00
CA PHE A 372 -27.56 -44.77 19.70
C PHE A 372 -28.74 -43.79 19.74
N SER A 373 -29.35 -43.57 20.93
CA SER A 373 -30.36 -42.54 21.11
C SER A 373 -29.68 -41.19 21.34
N PRO A 374 -30.12 -40.10 20.64
CA PRO A 374 -29.48 -38.80 20.81
C PRO A 374 -29.82 -38.23 22.21
N ASP A 375 -28.93 -38.42 23.15
CA ASP A 375 -28.93 -37.69 24.42
C ASP A 375 -27.97 -36.53 24.32
N LEU A 376 -28.53 -35.36 24.00
CA LEU A 376 -27.75 -34.13 23.73
C LEU A 376 -27.11 -33.63 25.01
N THR A 377 -25.86 -33.94 25.23
CA THR A 377 -25.06 -33.40 26.32
C THR A 377 -24.83 -31.90 26.14
N ARG A 378 -24.36 -31.25 27.20
CA ARG A 378 -24.03 -29.81 27.16
C ARG A 378 -22.89 -29.51 26.19
N GLU A 379 -22.00 -30.48 25.95
CA GLU A 379 -20.89 -30.37 24.99
C GLU A 379 -21.37 -30.50 23.56
N ASP A 380 -22.34 -31.34 23.27
CA ASP A 380 -22.98 -31.47 21.95
C ASP A 380 -23.68 -30.18 21.57
N LYS A 381 -24.41 -29.55 22.51
CA LYS A 381 -25.06 -28.25 22.28
C LYS A 381 -24.05 -27.15 21.95
N ASN A 382 -22.92 -27.11 22.66
CA ASN A 382 -21.84 -26.16 22.37
C ASN A 382 -21.20 -26.40 21.00
N THR A 383 -21.15 -27.64 20.53
CA THR A 383 -20.64 -27.98 19.19
C THR A 383 -21.59 -27.53 18.10
N PHE A 384 -22.91 -27.69 18.31
CA PHE A 384 -23.94 -27.17 17.41
C PHE A 384 -23.95 -25.65 17.35
N ASP A 385 -23.76 -24.96 18.46
CA ASP A 385 -23.69 -23.50 18.51
C ASP A 385 -22.42 -22.96 17.80
N LYS A 386 -21.31 -23.66 17.88
CA LYS A 386 -20.10 -23.33 17.13
C LYS A 386 -20.29 -23.49 15.60
N VAL A 387 -21.00 -24.52 15.18
CA VAL A 387 -21.32 -24.74 13.76
C VAL A 387 -22.28 -23.67 13.22
N LYS A 388 -23.25 -23.20 14.03
CA LYS A 388 -24.21 -22.16 13.68
C LYS A 388 -23.54 -20.80 13.42
N ASN A 389 -22.40 -20.53 14.02
CA ASN A 389 -21.65 -19.26 13.85
C ASN A 389 -20.63 -19.30 12.70
N ILE A 390 -20.59 -20.39 11.93
CA ILE A 390 -19.70 -20.57 10.76
C ILE A 390 -20.46 -20.35 9.42
N PHE A 391 -21.78 -20.18 9.50
CA PHE A 391 -22.62 -19.86 8.33
C PHE A 391 -23.15 -18.40 8.44
#